data_957938516e436a3d2437007b0344d573
#
_entry.id   957938516e436a3d2437007b0344d573
#
_cell.length_a   1.000
_cell.length_b   1.000
_cell.length_c   1.000
_cell.angle_alpha   90.00
_cell.angle_beta   90.00
_cell.angle_gamma   90.00
#
_symmetry.space_group_name_H-M   'P 1'
#
loop_
_entity.id
_entity.type
_entity.pdbx_description
1 polymer ?
#
loop_
_entity_poly.entity_id
_entity_poly.type
_entity_poly.pdbx_seq_one_letter_code
_entity_poly.pdbx_strand_id
1 'polypeptide(L)'
;MEYEGEFRYFIKWNGKGYDESDNIIYELINGKGNVKEYYDNGKLYYEGEYLNGKKNGKGKEYNYWGQLKFEGEYLNDKRNGKGKEYFNGNLIYEGEYLNDERNGKGKEYDDNGELKFEGEYSIGKRKEN
;
A
#
# COMPACT_ATOMS: atom_id res chain seq x y z
N MET A 1 -7.09 21.67 -3.45
CA MET A 1 -8.24 20.71 -3.51
C MET A 1 -7.68 19.30 -3.69
N GLU A 2 -8.09 18.39 -2.84
CA GLU A 2 -7.58 17.03 -2.89
C GLU A 2 -8.45 16.11 -3.72
N TYR A 3 -9.74 16.10 -3.47
CA TYR A 3 -10.67 15.23 -4.18
C TYR A 3 -11.98 15.96 -4.48
N GLU A 4 -12.44 15.81 -5.69
CA GLU A 4 -13.74 16.32 -6.15
C GLU A 4 -14.47 15.18 -6.85
N GLY A 5 -15.68 14.89 -6.42
CA GLY A 5 -16.48 13.84 -7.01
C GLY A 5 -17.47 13.26 -6.02
N GLU A 6 -17.96 12.07 -6.34
CA GLU A 6 -18.96 11.43 -5.50
C GLU A 6 -18.39 10.33 -4.64
N PHE A 7 -19.02 10.16 -3.49
CA PHE A 7 -18.73 9.10 -2.56
C PHE A 7 -19.92 8.17 -2.45
N ARG A 8 -19.66 6.87 -2.29
CA ARG A 8 -20.66 5.87 -1.95
C ARG A 8 -20.22 5.18 -0.67
N TYR A 9 -21.07 5.26 0.36
CA TYR A 9 -20.74 4.66 1.67
C TYR A 9 -19.37 5.12 2.20
N PHE A 10 -19.08 6.44 2.04
CA PHE A 10 -17.80 7.05 2.41
C PHE A 10 -16.60 6.54 1.56
N ILE A 11 -16.86 6.02 0.37
CA ILE A 11 -15.83 5.54 -0.55
C ILE A 11 -15.80 6.46 -1.77
N LYS A 12 -14.61 6.85 -2.22
CA LYS A 12 -14.43 7.58 -3.47
C LYS A 12 -14.89 6.70 -4.63
N TRP A 13 -15.83 7.17 -5.43
CA TRP A 13 -16.45 6.34 -6.48
C TRP A 13 -16.15 6.86 -7.87
N ASN A 14 -16.70 8.03 -8.21
CA ASN A 14 -16.38 8.72 -9.44
C ASN A 14 -15.83 10.08 -9.09
N GLY A 15 -14.75 10.49 -9.74
CA GLY A 15 -14.20 11.80 -9.51
C GLY A 15 -12.73 11.89 -9.85
N LYS A 16 -12.15 13.00 -9.47
CA LYS A 16 -10.77 13.33 -9.78
C LYS A 16 -10.04 13.77 -8.54
N GLY A 17 -8.78 13.37 -8.42
CA GLY A 17 -7.89 13.90 -7.42
C GLY A 17 -7.02 15.01 -7.99
N TYR A 18 -6.65 15.96 -7.17
CA TYR A 18 -5.89 17.14 -7.60
C TYR A 18 -4.65 17.33 -6.74
N ASP A 19 -3.58 17.86 -7.36
CA ASP A 19 -2.39 18.29 -6.63
C ASP A 19 -2.59 19.73 -6.12
N GLU A 20 -1.56 20.30 -5.47
CA GLU A 20 -1.61 21.64 -4.89
C GLU A 20 -1.85 22.74 -5.94
N SER A 21 -1.51 22.48 -7.20
CA SER A 21 -1.71 23.41 -8.32
C SER A 21 -3.01 23.14 -9.08
N ASP A 22 -3.90 22.32 -8.50
CA ASP A 22 -5.19 21.92 -9.09
C ASP A 22 -5.07 21.15 -10.41
N ASN A 23 -3.94 20.49 -10.66
CA ASN A 23 -3.80 19.56 -11.77
C ASN A 23 -4.40 18.21 -11.41
N ILE A 24 -5.06 17.57 -12.37
CA ILE A 24 -5.65 16.26 -12.16
C ILE A 24 -4.52 15.24 -12.04
N ILE A 25 -4.46 14.54 -10.90
CA ILE A 25 -3.45 13.51 -10.63
C ILE A 25 -4.00 12.10 -10.73
N TYR A 26 -5.32 11.96 -10.60
CA TYR A 26 -6.00 10.69 -10.88
C TYR A 26 -7.48 10.92 -11.14
N GLU A 27 -8.09 9.92 -11.78
CA GLU A 27 -9.53 9.92 -12.06
C GLU A 27 -10.09 8.55 -11.73
N LEU A 28 -11.22 8.51 -11.02
CA LEU A 28 -11.93 7.30 -10.68
C LEU A 28 -13.20 7.19 -11.48
N ILE A 29 -13.44 6.03 -12.08
CA ILE A 29 -14.67 5.70 -12.79
C ILE A 29 -15.22 4.43 -12.16
N ASN A 30 -16.39 4.52 -11.53
CA ASN A 30 -16.99 3.43 -10.76
C ASN A 30 -16.03 2.88 -9.70
N GLY A 31 -15.28 3.78 -9.04
CA GLY A 31 -14.33 3.42 -8.01
C GLY A 31 -13.08 2.72 -8.50
N LYS A 32 -12.80 2.75 -9.81
CA LYS A 32 -11.66 2.08 -10.43
C LYS A 32 -10.70 3.09 -11.04
N GLY A 33 -9.41 2.91 -10.83
CA GLY A 33 -8.37 3.73 -11.40
C GLY A 33 -7.09 3.67 -10.59
N ASN A 34 -6.08 4.42 -11.03
CA ASN A 34 -4.84 4.59 -10.30
C ASN A 34 -4.94 5.86 -9.47
N VAL A 35 -4.59 5.76 -8.20
CA VAL A 35 -4.77 6.83 -7.22
C VAL A 35 -3.44 7.21 -6.61
N LYS A 36 -3.23 8.52 -6.39
CA LYS A 36 -2.12 9.05 -5.59
C LYS A 36 -2.71 9.85 -4.44
N GLU A 37 -2.27 9.54 -3.23
CA GLU A 37 -2.68 10.24 -2.02
C GLU A 37 -1.46 10.83 -1.33
N TYR A 38 -1.63 11.98 -0.68
CA TYR A 38 -0.53 12.75 -0.12
C TYR A 38 -0.74 13.02 1.37
N TYR A 39 0.38 13.07 2.10
CA TYR A 39 0.39 13.61 3.45
C TYR A 39 0.16 15.12 3.42
N ASP A 40 -0.12 15.71 4.57
CA ASP A 40 -0.29 17.15 4.71
C ASP A 40 1.00 17.95 4.41
N ASN A 41 2.17 17.30 4.45
CA ASN A 41 3.44 17.93 4.08
C ASN A 41 3.72 17.90 2.57
N GLY A 42 2.75 17.41 1.75
CA GLY A 42 2.88 17.34 0.30
C GLY A 42 3.60 16.13 -0.23
N LYS A 43 4.12 15.27 0.65
CA LYS A 43 4.80 14.04 0.21
C LYS A 43 3.82 12.92 -0.04
N LEU A 44 4.16 12.07 -0.99
CA LEU A 44 3.32 10.93 -1.39
C LEU A 44 3.16 9.95 -0.23
N TYR A 45 1.93 9.56 0.02
CA TYR A 45 1.54 8.63 1.08
C TYR A 45 1.20 7.25 0.50
N TYR A 46 0.48 7.23 -0.63
CA TYR A 46 0.08 6.01 -1.30
C TYR A 46 -0.04 6.26 -2.80
N GLU A 47 0.36 5.28 -3.60
CA GLU A 47 0.02 5.25 -5.03
C GLU A 47 -0.30 3.82 -5.43
N GLY A 48 -1.35 3.63 -6.21
CA GLY A 48 -1.73 2.30 -6.64
C GLY A 48 -3.13 2.22 -7.23
N GLU A 49 -3.55 0.98 -7.45
CA GLU A 49 -4.83 0.67 -8.09
C GLU A 49 -5.97 0.65 -7.08
N TYR A 50 -7.11 1.18 -7.52
CA TYR A 50 -8.37 1.13 -6.78
C TYR A 50 -9.39 0.35 -7.59
N LEU A 51 -10.25 -0.36 -6.89
CA LEU A 51 -11.42 -1.03 -7.45
C LEU A 51 -12.57 -0.88 -6.45
N ASN A 52 -13.73 -0.46 -6.93
CA ASN A 52 -14.92 -0.21 -6.08
C ASN A 52 -14.61 0.76 -4.93
N GLY A 53 -13.74 1.75 -5.19
CA GLY A 53 -13.37 2.77 -4.22
C GLY A 53 -12.41 2.31 -3.15
N LYS A 54 -11.82 1.13 -3.27
CA LYS A 54 -10.89 0.55 -2.30
C LYS A 54 -9.58 0.17 -2.98
N LYS A 55 -8.49 0.17 -2.22
CA LYS A 55 -7.21 -0.32 -2.70
C LYS A 55 -7.37 -1.77 -3.13
N ASN A 56 -6.98 -2.06 -4.36
CA ASN A 56 -7.11 -3.39 -4.93
C ASN A 56 -6.16 -3.53 -6.11
N GLY A 57 -5.33 -4.57 -6.09
CA GLY A 57 -4.27 -4.73 -7.06
C GLY A 57 -2.94 -4.25 -6.51
N LYS A 58 -2.08 -3.70 -7.34
CA LYS A 58 -0.73 -3.29 -6.93
C LYS A 58 -0.71 -1.89 -6.35
N GLY A 59 0.06 -1.69 -5.29
CA GLY A 59 0.22 -0.38 -4.68
C GLY A 59 1.49 -0.23 -3.88
N LYS A 60 1.79 1.02 -3.52
CA LYS A 60 2.97 1.39 -2.74
C LYS A 60 2.57 2.36 -1.65
N GLU A 61 3.10 2.14 -0.46
CA GLU A 61 2.93 3.03 0.69
C GLU A 61 4.25 3.68 1.06
N TYR A 62 4.19 4.95 1.42
CA TYR A 62 5.38 5.73 1.81
C TYR A 62 5.20 6.30 3.21
N ASN A 63 6.31 6.49 3.93
CA ASN A 63 6.27 7.13 5.23
C ASN A 63 6.22 8.66 5.09
N TYR A 64 6.10 9.36 6.21
CA TYR A 64 5.96 10.81 6.25
C TYR A 64 7.17 11.55 5.66
N TRP A 65 8.33 10.91 5.63
CA TRP A 65 9.57 11.48 5.07
C TRP A 65 9.75 11.15 3.58
N GLY A 66 8.82 10.45 2.96
CA GLY A 66 8.87 10.13 1.54
C GLY A 66 9.58 8.83 1.20
N GLN A 67 9.94 8.04 2.20
CA GLN A 67 10.61 6.76 1.98
C GLN A 67 9.58 5.64 1.74
N LEU A 68 9.90 4.75 0.81
CA LEU A 68 9.06 3.58 0.52
C LEU A 68 8.98 2.71 1.77
N LYS A 69 7.75 2.38 2.17
CA LYS A 69 7.44 1.60 3.36
C LYS A 69 6.95 0.21 3.01
N PHE A 70 6.15 0.11 1.95
CA PHE A 70 5.58 -1.14 1.50
C PHE A 70 5.29 -1.06 0.00
N GLU A 71 5.50 -2.17 -0.70
CA GLU A 71 4.99 -2.35 -2.06
C GLU A 71 4.46 -3.77 -2.20
N GLY A 72 3.31 -3.90 -2.85
CA GLY A 72 2.72 -5.22 -3.02
C GLY A 72 1.26 -5.18 -3.45
N GLU A 73 0.58 -6.26 -3.16
CA GLU A 73 -0.80 -6.48 -3.58
C GLU A 73 -1.78 -6.14 -2.47
N TYR A 74 -2.93 -5.60 -2.87
CA TYR A 74 -4.02 -5.21 -1.99
C TYR A 74 -5.31 -5.89 -2.43
N LEU A 75 -6.19 -6.14 -1.47
CA LEU A 75 -7.55 -6.59 -1.70
C LEU A 75 -8.45 -5.91 -0.67
N ASN A 76 -9.44 -5.15 -1.16
CA ASN A 76 -10.41 -4.45 -0.31
C ASN A 76 -9.73 -3.62 0.80
N ASP A 77 -8.80 -2.74 0.42
CA ASP A 77 -8.03 -1.84 1.30
C ASP A 77 -6.97 -2.51 2.18
N LYS A 78 -6.81 -3.82 2.08
CA LYS A 78 -5.85 -4.54 2.93
C LYS A 78 -4.75 -5.19 2.10
N ARG A 79 -3.56 -5.26 2.65
CA ARG A 79 -2.47 -6.00 2.05
C ARG A 79 -2.88 -7.46 1.96
N ASN A 80 -2.78 -8.04 0.77
CA ASN A 80 -3.20 -9.41 0.54
C ASN A 80 -2.49 -9.95 -0.70
N GLY A 81 -1.81 -11.07 -0.58
CA GLY A 81 -0.98 -11.62 -1.65
C GLY A 81 0.48 -11.37 -1.37
N LYS A 82 1.27 -11.03 -2.38
CA LYS A 82 2.71 -10.83 -2.24
C LYS A 82 3.05 -9.37 -1.93
N GLY A 83 4.05 -9.16 -1.08
CA GLY A 83 4.50 -7.82 -0.76
C GLY A 83 5.89 -7.76 -0.17
N LYS A 84 6.41 -6.53 -0.08
CA LYS A 84 7.72 -6.22 0.48
C LYS A 84 7.60 -5.04 1.43
N GLU A 85 8.22 -5.17 2.60
CA GLU A 85 8.29 -4.09 3.58
C GLU A 85 9.69 -3.52 3.65
N TYR A 86 9.77 -2.21 3.84
CA TYR A 86 11.04 -1.47 3.92
C TYR A 86 11.07 -0.64 5.20
N PHE A 87 12.26 -0.49 5.74
CA PHE A 87 12.51 0.40 6.87
C PHE A 87 13.79 1.17 6.61
N ASN A 88 13.71 2.51 6.64
CA ASN A 88 14.83 3.40 6.32
C ASN A 88 15.51 3.06 5.00
N GLY A 89 14.71 2.70 3.96
CA GLY A 89 15.23 2.38 2.65
C GLY A 89 15.72 0.93 2.49
N ASN A 90 15.74 0.16 3.55
CA ASN A 90 16.23 -1.23 3.53
C ASN A 90 15.06 -2.22 3.50
N LEU A 91 15.17 -3.23 2.64
CA LEU A 91 14.21 -4.33 2.61
C LEU A 91 14.33 -5.14 3.90
N ILE A 92 13.23 -5.26 4.65
CA ILE A 92 13.20 -6.00 5.90
C ILE A 92 12.36 -7.26 5.85
N TYR A 93 11.43 -7.33 4.89
CA TYR A 93 10.57 -8.50 4.72
C TYR A 93 10.10 -8.59 3.28
N GLU A 94 10.03 -9.81 2.75
CA GLU A 94 9.31 -10.10 1.52
C GLU A 94 8.56 -11.41 1.67
N GLY A 95 7.32 -11.45 1.22
CA GLY A 95 6.52 -12.66 1.36
C GLY A 95 5.04 -12.42 1.16
N GLU A 96 4.25 -13.29 1.76
CA GLU A 96 2.81 -13.32 1.61
C GLU A 96 2.10 -12.59 2.75
N TYR A 97 0.96 -12.01 2.41
CA TYR A 97 0.09 -11.27 3.32
C TYR A 97 -1.34 -11.79 3.22
N LEU A 98 -2.05 -11.69 4.31
CA LEU A 98 -3.48 -11.93 4.39
C LEU A 98 -4.07 -10.93 5.38
N ASN A 99 -5.05 -10.13 4.93
CA ASN A 99 -5.74 -9.15 5.76
C ASN A 99 -4.77 -8.23 6.53
N ASP A 100 -3.81 -7.61 5.82
CA ASP A 100 -2.79 -6.69 6.35
C ASP A 100 -1.69 -7.34 7.18
N GLU A 101 -1.75 -8.63 7.42
CA GLU A 101 -0.76 -9.34 8.24
C GLU A 101 0.10 -10.28 7.41
N ARG A 102 1.34 -10.44 7.83
CA ARG A 102 2.20 -11.46 7.26
C ARG A 102 1.57 -12.82 7.49
N ASN A 103 1.41 -13.60 6.44
CA ASN A 103 0.77 -14.90 6.54
C ASN A 103 1.21 -15.78 5.36
N GLY A 104 1.65 -17.01 5.62
CA GLY A 104 2.20 -17.87 4.60
C GLY A 104 3.72 -17.77 4.57
N LYS A 105 4.32 -17.93 3.41
CA LYS A 105 5.79 -17.97 3.27
C LYS A 105 6.36 -16.56 3.25
N GLY A 106 7.49 -16.38 3.95
CA GLY A 106 8.16 -15.08 3.96
C GLY A 106 9.63 -15.17 4.37
N LYS A 107 10.33 -14.07 4.10
CA LYS A 107 11.75 -13.90 4.44
C LYS A 107 11.95 -12.57 5.14
N GLU A 108 12.72 -12.57 6.21
CA GLU A 108 13.14 -11.36 6.91
C GLU A 108 14.62 -11.12 6.72
N TYR A 109 14.98 -9.84 6.64
CA TYR A 109 16.37 -9.41 6.43
C TYR A 109 16.80 -8.46 7.54
N ASP A 110 18.10 -8.50 7.87
CA ASP A 110 18.70 -7.58 8.84
C ASP A 110 19.09 -6.25 8.17
N ASP A 111 19.67 -5.35 8.97
CA ASP A 111 20.05 -4.01 8.49
C ASP A 111 21.14 -4.04 7.42
N ASN A 112 21.87 -5.12 7.28
CA ASN A 112 22.90 -5.30 6.26
C ASN A 112 22.37 -5.99 5.00
N GLY A 113 21.06 -6.27 4.95
CA GLY A 113 20.45 -6.96 3.83
C GLY A 113 20.65 -8.48 3.83
N GLU A 114 21.14 -9.02 4.93
CA GLU A 114 21.37 -10.47 5.05
C GLU A 114 20.11 -11.17 5.55
N LEU A 115 19.88 -12.38 5.05
CA LEU A 115 18.74 -13.20 5.44
C LEU A 115 18.81 -13.54 6.92
N LYS A 116 17.77 -13.15 7.65
CA LYS A 116 17.65 -13.34 9.09
C LYS A 116 16.73 -14.52 9.44
N PHE A 117 15.67 -14.69 8.65
CA PHE A 117 14.68 -15.74 8.86
C PHE A 117 13.99 -16.03 7.53
N GLU A 118 13.75 -17.32 7.30
CA GLU A 118 12.92 -17.76 6.17
C GLU A 118 12.02 -18.88 6.67
N GLY A 119 10.72 -18.73 6.47
CA GLY A 119 9.77 -19.71 6.96
C GLY A 119 8.34 -19.26 6.78
N GLU A 120 7.46 -19.77 7.60
CA GLU A 120 6.05 -19.47 7.54
C GLU A 120 5.59 -18.54 8.65
N TYR A 121 4.57 -17.75 8.33
CA TYR A 121 3.94 -16.80 9.24
C TYR A 121 2.47 -17.16 9.41
N SER A 122 1.95 -16.86 10.57
CA SER A 122 0.52 -16.94 10.86
C SER A 122 0.13 -15.73 11.70
N ILE A 123 -0.83 -14.95 11.19
CA ILE A 123 -1.36 -13.77 11.87
C ILE A 123 -0.22 -12.84 12.32
N GLY A 124 0.66 -12.48 11.39
CA GLY A 124 1.75 -11.55 11.63
C GLY A 124 2.97 -12.11 12.36
N LYS A 125 2.92 -13.33 12.81
CA LYS A 125 3.99 -13.95 13.63
C LYS A 125 4.64 -15.12 12.91
N ARG A 126 5.94 -15.31 13.15
CA ARG A 126 6.65 -16.49 12.69
C ARG A 126 6.01 -17.73 13.32
N LYS A 127 5.81 -18.77 12.51
CA LYS A 127 5.41 -20.07 13.03
C LYS A 127 6.61 -20.76 13.63
N GLU A 128 6.45 -21.23 14.84
CA GLU A 128 7.46 -22.04 15.53
C GLU A 128 7.13 -23.53 15.37
N ASN A 129 8.17 -24.32 15.23
CA ASN A 129 8.03 -25.77 15.16
C ASN A 129 8.00 -26.40 16.56
#